data_bff82cc76957c4958b3c5f8f82ea90f2
#
_entry.id   bff82cc76957c4958b3c5f8f82ea90f2
#
_cell.length_a   1.000
_cell.length_b   1.000
_cell.length_c   1.000
_cell.angle_alpha   90.00
_cell.angle_beta   90.00
_cell.angle_gamma   90.00
#
_symmetry.space_group_name_H-M   'P 1'
#
loop_
_entity.id
_entity.type
_entity.pdbx_description
1 polymer ?
#
loop_
_entity_poly.entity_id
_entity_poly.type
_entity_poly.pdbx_seq_one_letter_code
_entity_poly.pdbx_strand_id
1 'polypeptide(L)'
;MGTPNITKTLIYFFFVTLFAQLNASELIEVNRVVAQVNDEVVTWGEIEMAMEKLNFPESERLKRAEEFIDARVDRLLSQVAFENKGMAIPDAYVEQEYSSKLMTNFNGDRRLFREVLMSNGQSPLEYKDQLKEDIVHMHMLAQRKRTSDEISPQSVEDYYNQNSDDFRTEKRVKLSEIVITKGEDNTPSSAEALAKKVYSSIVEGGDFNEVASKHGESPFREKSGDWGVFASIKEIRNPKLKEVSFSLKKGEVSKPFTVRLLEKKPDGSFSATGKKAWYIIKVTDIEEPRKLPIDEVRAQIEKTIATNLDQHEQRKWLARQKRDAYVDIRLPAE
;
A
#
# COMPACT_ATOMS: atom_id res chain seq x y z
N MET A 1 8.18 -16.40 -79.29
CA MET A 1 9.21 -15.63 -78.56
C MET A 1 8.52 -14.88 -77.45
N GLY A 2 8.52 -15.37 -76.29
CA GLY A 2 7.86 -14.80 -75.11
C GLY A 2 8.90 -14.17 -74.16
N THR A 3 8.68 -12.93 -73.80
CA THR A 3 9.51 -12.22 -72.83
C THR A 3 9.17 -12.67 -71.40
N PRO A 4 10.12 -12.95 -70.53
CA PRO A 4 9.81 -13.35 -69.14
C PRO A 4 9.45 -12.15 -68.28
N ASN A 5 8.41 -12.34 -67.53
CA ASN A 5 7.81 -11.40 -66.57
C ASN A 5 8.68 -11.22 -65.33
N ILE A 6 9.57 -10.23 -65.28
CA ILE A 6 10.53 -9.93 -64.20
C ILE A 6 9.86 -9.23 -62.98
N THR A 7 8.60 -8.85 -63.12
CA THR A 7 7.91 -8.03 -62.08
C THR A 7 7.29 -8.79 -60.93
N LYS A 8 7.21 -10.11 -60.96
CA LYS A 8 6.61 -10.90 -59.87
C LYS A 8 7.61 -11.44 -58.83
N THR A 9 8.89 -11.44 -59.15
CA THR A 9 9.93 -11.99 -58.24
C THR A 9 10.48 -10.94 -57.25
N LEU A 10 10.34 -9.64 -57.53
CA LEU A 10 10.81 -8.58 -56.64
C LEU A 10 9.86 -8.27 -55.48
N ILE A 11 8.58 -8.60 -55.60
CA ILE A 11 7.57 -8.34 -54.53
C ILE A 11 7.67 -9.38 -53.40
N TYR A 12 8.13 -10.59 -53.72
CA TYR A 12 8.30 -11.64 -52.68
C TYR A 12 9.57 -11.46 -51.82
N PHE A 13 10.58 -10.76 -52.30
CA PHE A 13 11.82 -10.52 -51.56
C PHE A 13 11.70 -9.33 -50.62
N PHE A 14 10.76 -8.41 -50.84
CA PHE A 14 10.53 -7.25 -49.95
C PHE A 14 9.60 -7.56 -48.77
N PHE A 15 8.85 -8.67 -48.83
CA PHE A 15 7.93 -9.06 -47.74
C PHE A 15 8.56 -9.98 -46.70
N VAL A 16 9.75 -10.55 -46.95
CA VAL A 16 10.46 -11.43 -46.02
C VAL A 16 11.40 -10.67 -45.07
N THR A 17 11.76 -9.40 -45.42
CA THR A 17 12.65 -8.60 -44.55
C THR A 17 11.93 -7.71 -43.52
N LEU A 18 10.59 -7.70 -43.49
CA LEU A 18 9.82 -6.87 -42.55
C LEU A 18 9.29 -7.63 -41.32
N PHE A 19 9.65 -8.90 -41.13
CA PHE A 19 9.20 -9.71 -39.99
C PHE A 19 10.32 -10.13 -39.04
N ALA A 20 11.50 -9.52 -39.12
CA ALA A 20 12.64 -9.85 -38.23
C ALA A 20 13.02 -8.68 -37.30
N GLN A 21 12.02 -7.94 -36.82
CA GLN A 21 12.14 -7.18 -35.57
C GLN A 21 11.15 -7.74 -34.55
N LEU A 22 11.25 -9.04 -34.30
CA LEU A 22 10.83 -9.59 -33.04
C LEU A 22 11.81 -9.07 -31.99
N ASN A 23 11.31 -8.23 -31.10
CA ASN A 23 11.99 -7.90 -29.85
C ASN A 23 12.46 -9.22 -29.23
N ALA A 24 13.73 -9.52 -29.36
CA ALA A 24 14.38 -10.47 -28.49
C ALA A 24 14.40 -9.76 -27.11
N SER A 25 13.34 -9.95 -26.31
CA SER A 25 13.51 -9.84 -24.88
C SER A 25 14.65 -10.80 -24.56
N GLU A 26 15.79 -10.25 -24.11
CA GLU A 26 16.89 -11.06 -23.65
C GLU A 26 16.34 -11.97 -22.55
N LEU A 27 16.14 -13.25 -22.90
CA LEU A 27 15.78 -14.28 -21.93
C LEU A 27 16.98 -14.41 -20.97
N ILE A 28 16.84 -13.85 -19.79
CA ILE A 28 17.86 -14.03 -18.75
C ILE A 28 17.83 -15.49 -18.36
N GLU A 29 18.98 -16.14 -18.50
CA GLU A 29 19.11 -17.54 -18.15
C GLU A 29 18.84 -17.73 -16.64
N VAL A 30 17.85 -18.55 -16.29
CA VAL A 30 17.38 -18.79 -14.91
C VAL A 30 18.54 -19.20 -13.98
N ASN A 31 19.53 -19.93 -14.51
CA ASN A 31 20.72 -20.39 -13.77
C ASN A 31 21.86 -19.34 -13.72
N ARG A 32 21.65 -18.14 -14.23
CA ARG A 32 22.66 -17.08 -14.16
C ARG A 32 22.95 -16.73 -12.70
N VAL A 33 24.23 -16.80 -12.31
CA VAL A 33 24.68 -16.36 -10.98
C VAL A 33 24.62 -14.83 -10.93
N VAL A 34 23.87 -14.28 -9.99
CA VAL A 34 23.68 -12.84 -9.77
C VAL A 34 24.35 -12.34 -8.49
N ALA A 35 24.68 -13.24 -7.57
CA ALA A 35 25.56 -12.92 -6.44
C ALA A 35 26.30 -14.17 -5.95
N GLN A 36 27.40 -13.93 -5.24
CA GLN A 36 28.14 -14.96 -4.50
C GLN A 36 28.52 -14.42 -3.13
N VAL A 37 28.34 -15.21 -2.09
CA VAL A 37 28.77 -14.93 -0.72
C VAL A 37 29.59 -16.10 -0.21
N ASN A 38 30.90 -15.95 -0.11
CA ASN A 38 31.85 -17.06 0.14
C ASN A 38 31.63 -18.20 -0.88
N ASP A 39 31.24 -19.39 -0.40
CA ASP A 39 30.97 -20.56 -1.23
C ASP A 39 29.52 -20.68 -1.72
N GLU A 40 28.61 -19.81 -1.21
CA GLU A 40 27.21 -19.81 -1.57
C GLU A 40 26.93 -18.90 -2.78
N VAL A 41 26.15 -19.40 -3.73
CA VAL A 41 25.76 -18.65 -4.93
C VAL A 41 24.27 -18.32 -4.92
N VAL A 42 23.95 -17.16 -5.46
CA VAL A 42 22.56 -16.72 -5.68
C VAL A 42 22.30 -16.69 -7.17
N THR A 43 21.24 -17.35 -7.60
CA THR A 43 20.85 -17.40 -9.01
C THR A 43 19.73 -16.40 -9.32
N TRP A 44 19.63 -16.01 -10.60
CA TRP A 44 18.52 -15.17 -11.04
C TRP A 44 17.15 -15.84 -10.80
N GLY A 45 17.06 -17.15 -11.00
CA GLY A 45 15.83 -17.90 -10.75
C GLY A 45 15.34 -17.84 -9.30
N GLU A 46 16.25 -17.85 -8.31
CA GLU A 46 15.87 -17.64 -6.91
C GLU A 46 15.27 -16.24 -6.68
N ILE A 47 15.87 -15.23 -7.30
CA ILE A 47 15.40 -13.83 -7.18
C ILE A 47 14.05 -13.67 -7.86
N GLU A 48 13.88 -14.22 -9.07
CA GLU A 48 12.59 -14.22 -9.77
C GLU A 48 11.48 -14.90 -8.98
N MET A 49 11.73 -16.09 -8.43
CA MET A 49 10.76 -16.78 -7.57
C MET A 49 10.39 -15.96 -6.33
N ALA A 50 11.35 -15.26 -5.73
CA ALA A 50 11.08 -14.39 -4.58
C ALA A 50 10.17 -13.20 -4.96
N MET A 51 10.41 -12.59 -6.12
CA MET A 51 9.57 -11.51 -6.64
C MET A 51 8.17 -12.00 -7.02
N GLU A 52 8.07 -13.20 -7.61
CA GLU A 52 6.79 -13.79 -8.01
C GLU A 52 5.89 -14.10 -6.81
N LYS A 53 6.46 -14.64 -5.73
CA LYS A 53 5.74 -14.83 -4.44
C LYS A 53 5.16 -13.55 -3.88
N LEU A 54 5.75 -12.41 -4.18
CA LEU A 54 5.28 -11.08 -3.78
C LEU A 54 4.40 -10.40 -4.85
N ASN A 55 4.01 -11.14 -5.91
CA ASN A 55 3.21 -10.65 -7.04
C ASN A 55 3.82 -9.43 -7.76
N PHE A 56 5.15 -9.33 -7.85
CA PHE A 56 5.79 -8.29 -8.63
C PHE A 56 5.59 -8.54 -10.13
N PRO A 57 5.11 -7.53 -10.89
CA PRO A 57 4.97 -7.64 -12.34
C PRO A 57 6.30 -7.92 -13.01
N GLU A 58 6.30 -8.78 -14.02
CA GLU A 58 7.52 -9.14 -14.78
C GLU A 58 8.25 -7.90 -15.33
N SER A 59 7.49 -6.89 -15.80
CA SER A 59 8.02 -5.64 -16.33
C SER A 59 8.82 -4.79 -15.31
N GLU A 60 8.69 -5.07 -14.02
CA GLU A 60 9.36 -4.34 -12.94
C GLU A 60 10.49 -5.16 -12.28
N ARG A 61 10.59 -6.45 -12.59
CA ARG A 61 11.55 -7.35 -11.92
C ARG A 61 13.00 -6.91 -12.09
N LEU A 62 13.42 -6.56 -13.29
CA LEU A 62 14.77 -6.08 -13.55
C LEU A 62 15.11 -4.79 -12.79
N LYS A 63 14.18 -3.84 -12.74
CA LYS A 63 14.36 -2.56 -12.02
C LYS A 63 14.53 -2.73 -10.51
N ARG A 64 13.98 -3.81 -9.97
CA ARG A 64 14.03 -4.12 -8.53
C ARG A 64 15.03 -5.23 -8.20
N ALA A 65 15.77 -5.73 -9.20
CA ALA A 65 16.70 -6.83 -9.04
C ALA A 65 17.73 -6.59 -7.94
N GLU A 66 18.37 -5.42 -7.91
CA GLU A 66 19.38 -5.05 -6.93
C GLU A 66 18.87 -5.19 -5.49
N GLU A 67 17.66 -4.69 -5.20
CA GLU A 67 17.06 -4.75 -3.88
C GLU A 67 16.84 -6.20 -3.40
N PHE A 68 16.35 -7.08 -4.28
CA PHE A 68 16.11 -8.47 -3.94
C PHE A 68 17.40 -9.27 -3.81
N ILE A 69 18.40 -8.97 -4.65
CA ILE A 69 19.74 -9.57 -4.56
C ILE A 69 20.41 -9.15 -3.25
N ASP A 70 20.41 -7.86 -2.91
CA ASP A 70 20.97 -7.38 -1.65
C ASP A 70 20.27 -8.00 -0.44
N ALA A 71 18.94 -8.13 -0.46
CA ALA A 71 18.20 -8.80 0.61
C ALA A 71 18.59 -10.28 0.76
N ARG A 72 18.86 -11.00 -0.33
CA ARG A 72 19.33 -12.40 -0.29
C ARG A 72 20.75 -12.48 0.23
N VAL A 73 21.64 -11.60 -0.21
CA VAL A 73 23.01 -11.47 0.28
C VAL A 73 23.05 -11.20 1.78
N ASP A 74 22.20 -10.29 2.29
CA ASP A 74 22.10 -9.97 3.71
C ASP A 74 21.68 -11.18 4.57
N ARG A 75 20.80 -12.05 4.04
CA ARG A 75 20.42 -13.31 4.69
C ARG A 75 21.59 -14.28 4.76
N LEU A 76 22.32 -14.47 3.66
CA LEU A 76 23.50 -15.33 3.62
C LEU A 76 24.60 -14.80 4.56
N LEU A 77 24.85 -13.50 4.60
CA LEU A 77 25.79 -12.89 5.54
C LEU A 77 25.39 -13.11 7.01
N SER A 78 24.09 -13.10 7.28
CA SER A 78 23.56 -13.40 8.62
C SER A 78 23.81 -14.86 8.99
N GLN A 79 23.62 -15.78 8.06
CA GLN A 79 23.90 -17.19 8.24
C GLN A 79 25.39 -17.43 8.51
N VAL A 80 26.27 -16.91 7.67
CA VAL A 80 27.74 -16.99 7.86
C VAL A 80 28.14 -16.45 9.24
N ALA A 81 27.61 -15.30 9.65
CA ALA A 81 27.92 -14.71 10.95
C ALA A 81 27.38 -15.55 12.14
N PHE A 82 26.27 -16.25 11.93
CA PHE A 82 25.68 -17.15 12.93
C PHE A 82 26.54 -18.41 13.12
N GLU A 83 26.95 -19.03 12.01
CA GLU A 83 27.80 -20.21 11.99
C GLU A 83 29.21 -19.92 12.56
N ASN A 84 29.80 -18.78 12.22
CA ASN A 84 31.09 -18.34 12.74
C ASN A 84 31.10 -18.13 14.26
N LYS A 85 29.92 -17.90 14.86
CA LYS A 85 29.75 -17.87 16.32
C LYS A 85 29.56 -19.26 16.96
N GLY A 86 29.59 -20.35 16.17
CA GLY A 86 29.33 -21.69 16.63
C GLY A 86 27.88 -21.92 17.09
N MET A 87 26.94 -21.09 16.62
CA MET A 87 25.53 -21.22 16.98
C MET A 87 24.82 -22.22 16.07
N ALA A 88 23.81 -22.90 16.62
CA ALA A 88 22.95 -23.79 15.84
C ALA A 88 21.49 -23.60 16.29
N ILE A 89 20.56 -23.75 15.36
CA ILE A 89 19.13 -23.77 15.68
C ILE A 89 18.70 -25.23 15.85
N PRO A 90 18.13 -25.62 17.01
CA PRO A 90 17.58 -26.95 17.20
C PRO A 90 16.42 -27.22 16.24
N ASP A 91 16.37 -28.40 15.65
CA ASP A 91 15.27 -28.80 14.75
C ASP A 91 13.90 -28.70 15.44
N ALA A 92 13.82 -28.98 16.74
CA ALA A 92 12.61 -28.84 17.51
C ALA A 92 12.04 -27.41 17.50
N TYR A 93 12.92 -26.39 17.45
CA TYR A 93 12.49 -25.00 17.36
C TYR A 93 11.90 -24.67 15.97
N VAL A 94 12.55 -25.20 14.91
CA VAL A 94 12.03 -25.07 13.54
C VAL A 94 10.66 -25.72 13.40
N GLU A 95 10.48 -26.93 13.98
CA GLU A 95 9.19 -27.63 13.99
C GLU A 95 8.11 -26.87 14.78
N GLN A 96 8.48 -26.24 15.88
CA GLN A 96 7.56 -25.38 16.65
C GLN A 96 7.10 -24.17 15.82
N GLU A 97 8.02 -23.48 15.15
CA GLU A 97 7.70 -22.34 14.30
C GLU A 97 6.87 -22.77 13.09
N TYR A 98 7.20 -23.90 12.45
CA TYR A 98 6.40 -24.48 11.37
C TYR A 98 4.96 -24.75 11.82
N SER A 99 4.79 -25.35 12.99
CA SER A 99 3.48 -25.62 13.59
C SER A 99 2.73 -24.33 13.94
N SER A 100 3.43 -23.33 14.46
CA SER A 100 2.87 -22.01 14.75
C SER A 100 2.34 -21.32 13.48
N LYS A 101 3.12 -21.33 12.39
CA LYS A 101 2.69 -20.80 11.09
C LYS A 101 1.46 -21.53 10.54
N LEU A 102 1.45 -22.87 10.65
CA LEU A 102 0.31 -23.69 10.27
C LEU A 102 -0.96 -23.32 11.04
N MET A 103 -0.83 -23.14 12.36
CA MET A 103 -1.99 -22.75 13.22
C MET A 103 -2.46 -21.32 12.92
N THR A 104 -1.54 -20.37 12.84
CA THR A 104 -1.88 -18.94 12.74
C THR A 104 -2.46 -18.59 11.36
N ASN A 105 -1.86 -19.12 10.28
CA ASN A 105 -2.20 -18.71 8.92
C ASN A 105 -3.23 -19.65 8.25
N PHE A 106 -3.34 -20.90 8.74
CA PHE A 106 -4.16 -21.96 8.11
C PHE A 106 -5.09 -22.66 9.10
N ASN A 107 -5.25 -22.15 10.32
CA ASN A 107 -6.08 -22.74 11.36
C ASN A 107 -5.80 -24.24 11.60
N GLY A 108 -4.56 -24.69 11.38
CA GLY A 108 -4.14 -26.08 11.51
C GLY A 108 -4.48 -26.99 10.31
N ASP A 109 -5.03 -26.46 9.22
CA ASP A 109 -5.33 -27.22 8.01
C ASP A 109 -4.05 -27.56 7.24
N ARG A 110 -3.52 -28.77 7.53
CA ARG A 110 -2.30 -29.28 6.90
C ARG A 110 -2.45 -29.56 5.38
N ARG A 111 -3.69 -29.83 4.93
CA ARG A 111 -3.94 -30.08 3.51
C ARG A 111 -3.85 -28.76 2.73
N LEU A 112 -4.60 -27.77 3.17
CA LEU A 112 -4.57 -26.43 2.58
C LEU A 112 -3.14 -25.85 2.59
N PHE A 113 -2.42 -26.00 3.72
CA PHE A 113 -1.04 -25.52 3.83
C PHE A 113 -0.13 -26.18 2.77
N ARG A 114 -0.20 -27.50 2.59
CA ARG A 114 0.58 -28.19 1.57
C ARG A 114 0.19 -27.79 0.15
N GLU A 115 -1.11 -27.63 -0.13
CA GLU A 115 -1.59 -27.14 -1.42
C GLU A 115 -1.03 -25.76 -1.76
N VAL A 116 -1.00 -24.84 -0.78
CA VAL A 116 -0.40 -23.50 -0.95
C VAL A 116 1.11 -23.58 -1.16
N LEU A 117 1.84 -24.39 -0.40
CA LEU A 117 3.28 -24.59 -0.63
C LEU A 117 3.54 -25.13 -2.05
N MET A 118 2.80 -26.15 -2.47
CA MET A 118 2.95 -26.73 -3.81
C MET A 118 2.60 -25.74 -4.92
N SER A 119 1.57 -24.92 -4.74
CA SER A 119 1.23 -23.86 -5.71
C SER A 119 2.33 -22.79 -5.84
N ASN A 120 3.13 -22.61 -4.78
CA ASN A 120 4.30 -21.75 -4.77
C ASN A 120 5.60 -22.48 -5.19
N GLY A 121 5.50 -23.70 -5.74
CA GLY A 121 6.64 -24.49 -6.15
C GLY A 121 7.56 -24.94 -5.01
N GLN A 122 7.05 -25.05 -3.78
CA GLN A 122 7.84 -25.30 -2.58
C GLN A 122 7.38 -26.56 -1.86
N SER A 123 8.31 -27.44 -1.51
CA SER A 123 8.06 -28.58 -0.63
C SER A 123 8.02 -28.16 0.85
N PRO A 124 7.40 -28.97 1.74
CA PRO A 124 7.45 -28.71 3.18
C PRO A 124 8.87 -28.72 3.77
N LEU A 125 9.81 -29.44 3.16
CA LEU A 125 11.22 -29.46 3.61
C LEU A 125 11.90 -28.15 3.25
N GLU A 126 11.82 -27.71 1.99
CA GLU A 126 12.35 -26.42 1.55
C GLU A 126 11.74 -25.24 2.32
N TYR A 127 10.46 -25.32 2.68
CA TYR A 127 9.84 -24.31 3.55
C TYR A 127 10.46 -24.29 4.94
N LYS A 128 10.79 -25.43 5.54
CA LYS A 128 11.47 -25.49 6.84
C LYS A 128 12.91 -24.96 6.75
N ASP A 129 13.62 -25.24 5.68
CA ASP A 129 14.95 -24.71 5.44
C ASP A 129 14.90 -23.18 5.31
N GLN A 130 13.94 -22.65 4.55
CA GLN A 130 13.71 -21.21 4.46
C GLN A 130 13.33 -20.61 5.82
N LEU A 131 12.47 -21.29 6.58
CA LEU A 131 12.08 -20.85 7.92
C LEU A 131 13.29 -20.78 8.87
N LYS A 132 14.21 -21.74 8.78
CA LYS A 132 15.46 -21.75 9.54
C LYS A 132 16.34 -20.57 9.16
N GLU A 133 16.50 -20.26 7.88
CA GLU A 133 17.21 -19.06 7.41
C GLU A 133 16.58 -17.77 7.95
N ASP A 134 15.23 -17.67 7.90
CA ASP A 134 14.49 -16.52 8.44
C ASP A 134 14.73 -16.33 9.94
N ILE A 135 14.71 -17.42 10.70
CA ILE A 135 14.97 -17.41 12.14
C ILE A 135 16.39 -16.91 12.43
N VAL A 136 17.39 -17.43 11.71
CA VAL A 136 18.79 -17.01 11.84
C VAL A 136 18.92 -15.51 11.55
N HIS A 137 18.40 -15.06 10.41
CA HIS A 137 18.48 -13.67 10.01
C HIS A 137 17.83 -12.74 11.04
N MET A 138 16.60 -13.04 11.44
CA MET A 138 15.88 -12.27 12.46
C MET A 138 16.59 -12.28 13.80
N HIS A 139 17.15 -13.42 14.24
CA HIS A 139 17.93 -13.51 15.46
C HIS A 139 19.16 -12.61 15.43
N MET A 140 19.93 -12.64 14.33
CA MET A 140 21.13 -11.85 14.16
C MET A 140 20.84 -10.35 14.12
N LEU A 141 19.71 -9.93 13.56
CA LEU A 141 19.27 -8.53 13.57
C LEU A 141 18.71 -8.12 14.95
N ALA A 142 17.98 -9.02 15.62
CA ALA A 142 17.36 -8.73 16.92
C ALA A 142 18.39 -8.45 18.02
N GLN A 143 19.61 -9.03 17.95
CA GLN A 143 20.70 -8.72 18.89
C GLN A 143 21.12 -7.25 18.91
N ARG A 144 20.61 -6.42 17.98
CA ARG A 144 20.95 -5.00 17.80
C ARG A 144 19.78 -4.08 18.08
N LYS A 145 18.66 -4.65 18.56
CA LYS A 145 17.50 -3.84 18.94
C LYS A 145 17.82 -3.06 20.22
N ARG A 146 17.42 -1.80 20.20
CA ARG A 146 17.41 -0.93 21.38
C ARG A 146 16.02 -0.91 22.00
N THR A 147 15.95 -0.69 23.28
CA THR A 147 14.69 -0.47 23.98
C THR A 147 14.33 1.02 23.96
N SER A 148 13.05 1.35 24.07
CA SER A 148 12.59 2.74 24.17
C SER A 148 13.20 3.46 25.38
N ASP A 149 13.52 2.73 26.43
CA ASP A 149 14.12 3.26 27.68
C ASP A 149 15.54 3.80 27.46
N GLU A 150 16.19 3.43 26.35
CA GLU A 150 17.51 3.95 25.97
C GLU A 150 17.44 5.28 25.21
N ILE A 151 16.23 5.76 24.87
CA ILE A 151 16.05 7.02 24.15
C ILE A 151 16.06 8.19 25.12
N SER A 152 17.02 9.10 24.94
CA SER A 152 17.12 10.26 25.82
C SER A 152 15.94 11.23 25.63
N PRO A 153 15.47 11.91 26.69
CA PRO A 153 14.46 12.96 26.58
C PRO A 153 14.84 14.05 25.56
N GLN A 154 16.13 14.41 25.51
CA GLN A 154 16.63 15.38 24.55
C GLN A 154 16.45 14.94 23.11
N SER A 155 16.69 13.65 22.80
CA SER A 155 16.46 13.11 21.45
C SER A 155 15.00 13.17 21.04
N VAL A 156 14.07 13.00 21.99
CA VAL A 156 12.63 13.14 21.76
C VAL A 156 12.26 14.58 21.44
N GLU A 157 12.79 15.54 22.22
CA GLU A 157 12.56 16.97 21.99
C GLU A 157 13.13 17.45 20.64
N ASP A 158 14.35 17.02 20.32
CA ASP A 158 15.00 17.34 19.06
C ASP A 158 14.21 16.79 17.86
N TYR A 159 13.76 15.54 17.93
CA TYR A 159 12.92 14.93 16.90
C TYR A 159 11.58 15.67 16.73
N TYR A 160 10.91 15.96 17.85
CA TYR A 160 9.65 16.68 17.84
C TYR A 160 9.77 18.10 17.22
N ASN A 161 10.87 18.80 17.51
CA ASN A 161 11.10 20.13 16.96
C ASN A 161 11.46 20.11 15.47
N GLN A 162 12.29 19.13 15.06
CA GLN A 162 12.70 18.95 13.66
C GLN A 162 11.55 18.49 12.75
N ASN A 163 10.59 17.73 13.31
CA ASN A 163 9.45 17.16 12.56
C ASN A 163 8.11 17.74 13.03
N SER A 164 8.09 19.01 13.43
CA SER A 164 6.93 19.63 14.09
C SER A 164 5.64 19.61 13.25
N ASP A 165 5.76 19.57 11.92
CA ASP A 165 4.60 19.53 11.02
C ASP A 165 3.94 18.16 10.97
N ASP A 166 4.68 17.08 11.25
CA ASP A 166 4.15 15.71 11.33
C ASP A 166 3.27 15.51 12.58
N PHE A 167 3.43 16.37 13.57
CA PHE A 167 2.67 16.35 14.83
C PHE A 167 1.53 17.38 14.86
N ARG A 168 0.89 17.58 13.72
CA ARG A 168 -0.32 18.41 13.63
C ARG A 168 -1.52 17.54 13.31
N THR A 169 -2.64 17.85 13.97
CA THR A 169 -3.93 17.25 13.55
C THR A 169 -4.33 17.81 12.19
N GLU A 170 -5.04 17.01 11.41
CA GLU A 170 -5.66 17.49 10.18
C GLU A 170 -6.90 18.33 10.49
N LYS A 171 -7.22 19.29 9.60
CA LYS A 171 -8.52 19.97 9.65
C LYS A 171 -9.63 18.95 9.47
N ARG A 172 -10.65 19.00 10.34
CA ARG A 172 -11.82 18.12 10.27
C ARG A 172 -13.09 18.98 10.28
N VAL A 173 -14.09 18.52 9.55
CA VAL A 173 -15.37 19.20 9.44
C VAL A 173 -16.49 18.28 9.91
N LYS A 174 -17.46 18.84 10.62
CA LYS A 174 -18.71 18.17 10.95
C LYS A 174 -19.79 18.66 9.99
N LEU A 175 -20.49 17.75 9.36
CA LEU A 175 -21.43 18.05 8.28
C LEU A 175 -22.85 17.63 8.63
N SER A 176 -23.80 18.42 8.13
CA SER A 176 -25.17 17.95 7.87
C SER A 176 -25.43 18.03 6.37
N GLU A 177 -26.17 17.08 5.82
CA GLU A 177 -26.44 16.98 4.39
C GLU A 177 -27.91 16.81 4.04
N ILE A 178 -28.30 17.36 2.91
CA ILE A 178 -29.57 17.08 2.23
C ILE A 178 -29.22 16.50 0.88
N VAL A 179 -29.65 15.28 0.60
CA VAL A 179 -29.42 14.59 -0.66
C VAL A 179 -30.75 14.45 -1.37
N ILE A 180 -30.82 14.84 -2.63
CA ILE A 180 -32.01 14.81 -3.46
C ILE A 180 -31.65 14.06 -4.75
N THR A 181 -32.26 12.91 -4.96
CA THR A 181 -32.07 12.09 -6.17
C THR A 181 -33.21 12.24 -7.15
N LYS A 182 -34.39 12.67 -6.68
CA LYS A 182 -35.61 12.84 -7.45
C LYS A 182 -36.32 14.16 -7.06
N GLY A 183 -37.11 14.69 -7.95
CA GLY A 183 -37.90 15.87 -7.70
C GLY A 183 -39.35 15.56 -7.19
N GLU A 184 -40.19 16.60 -7.18
CA GLU A 184 -41.58 16.49 -6.69
C GLU A 184 -42.43 15.51 -7.48
N ASP A 185 -42.15 15.30 -8.77
CA ASP A 185 -42.78 14.30 -9.66
C ASP A 185 -42.16 12.90 -9.55
N ASN A 186 -41.30 12.67 -8.56
CA ASN A 186 -40.53 11.45 -8.32
C ASN A 186 -39.61 11.04 -9.51
N THR A 187 -39.18 12.00 -10.34
CA THR A 187 -38.22 11.79 -11.43
C THR A 187 -36.85 12.43 -11.14
N PRO A 188 -35.77 11.89 -11.66
CA PRO A 188 -34.43 12.53 -11.53
C PRO A 188 -34.32 13.86 -12.28
N SER A 189 -35.13 14.10 -13.32
CA SER A 189 -35.10 15.33 -14.13
C SER A 189 -35.59 16.57 -13.36
N SER A 190 -36.45 16.40 -12.38
CA SER A 190 -36.94 17.47 -11.53
C SER A 190 -36.18 17.68 -10.22
N ALA A 191 -35.16 16.83 -9.95
CA ALA A 191 -34.37 16.92 -8.74
C ALA A 191 -33.63 18.26 -8.59
N GLU A 192 -33.18 18.85 -9.68
CA GLU A 192 -32.51 20.17 -9.67
C GLU A 192 -33.47 21.28 -9.18
N ALA A 193 -34.70 21.29 -9.70
CA ALA A 193 -35.70 22.29 -9.34
C ALA A 193 -36.04 22.18 -7.83
N LEU A 194 -36.21 20.93 -7.33
CA LEU A 194 -36.44 20.68 -5.92
C LEU A 194 -35.24 21.12 -5.06
N ALA A 195 -34.00 20.80 -5.47
CA ALA A 195 -32.81 21.22 -4.74
C ALA A 195 -32.68 22.76 -4.63
N LYS A 196 -33.01 23.46 -5.71
CA LYS A 196 -33.03 24.94 -5.70
C LYS A 196 -34.12 25.49 -4.77
N LYS A 197 -35.32 24.92 -4.82
CA LYS A 197 -36.43 25.29 -3.94
C LYS A 197 -36.10 25.05 -2.46
N VAL A 198 -35.53 23.90 -2.14
CA VAL A 198 -35.07 23.55 -0.80
C VAL A 198 -33.98 24.53 -0.32
N TYR A 199 -33.01 24.83 -1.16
CA TYR A 199 -31.98 25.80 -0.84
C TYR A 199 -32.56 27.20 -0.57
N SER A 200 -33.46 27.69 -1.42
CA SER A 200 -34.11 28.99 -1.22
C SER A 200 -34.85 29.06 0.11
N SER A 201 -35.57 28.00 0.51
CA SER A 201 -36.26 27.97 1.79
C SER A 201 -35.31 28.05 2.98
N ILE A 202 -34.10 27.45 2.88
CA ILE A 202 -33.09 27.56 3.94
C ILE A 202 -32.52 28.99 4.02
N VAL A 203 -32.22 29.61 2.87
CA VAL A 203 -31.69 30.98 2.80
C VAL A 203 -32.70 32.02 3.31
N GLU A 204 -33.99 31.76 3.11
CA GLU A 204 -35.11 32.58 3.60
C GLU A 204 -35.37 32.42 5.11
N GLY A 205 -34.57 31.60 5.81
CA GLY A 205 -34.64 31.43 7.26
C GLY A 205 -35.22 30.11 7.74
N GLY A 206 -35.48 29.16 6.85
CA GLY A 206 -35.92 27.80 7.20
C GLY A 206 -34.84 27.05 7.97
N ASP A 207 -35.26 26.25 8.96
CA ASP A 207 -34.32 25.41 9.71
C ASP A 207 -33.77 24.28 8.84
N PHE A 208 -32.43 24.17 8.74
CA PHE A 208 -31.77 23.15 7.92
C PHE A 208 -32.16 21.74 8.33
N ASN A 209 -32.28 21.48 9.63
CA ASN A 209 -32.55 20.13 10.16
C ASN A 209 -33.97 19.67 9.83
N GLU A 210 -34.95 20.57 9.93
CA GLU A 210 -36.32 20.31 9.55
C GLU A 210 -36.43 20.02 8.05
N VAL A 211 -35.77 20.83 7.24
CA VAL A 211 -35.73 20.67 5.78
C VAL A 211 -35.03 19.37 5.40
N ALA A 212 -33.93 19.01 6.07
CA ALA A 212 -33.22 17.74 5.85
C ALA A 212 -34.08 16.53 6.17
N SER A 213 -34.80 16.55 7.28
CA SER A 213 -35.74 15.48 7.68
C SER A 213 -36.89 15.32 6.68
N LYS A 214 -37.36 16.44 6.12
CA LYS A 214 -38.51 16.45 5.20
C LYS A 214 -38.15 16.03 3.79
N HIS A 215 -37.03 16.56 3.25
CA HIS A 215 -36.69 16.42 1.84
C HIS A 215 -35.44 15.56 1.57
N GLY A 216 -34.66 15.22 2.60
CA GLY A 216 -33.44 14.44 2.44
C GLY A 216 -33.74 12.98 2.09
N GLU A 217 -32.92 12.40 1.21
CA GLU A 217 -32.95 10.97 0.83
C GLU A 217 -31.69 10.24 1.29
N SER A 218 -30.85 10.89 2.10
CA SER A 218 -29.62 10.29 2.62
C SER A 218 -29.87 9.31 3.77
N PRO A 219 -28.94 8.41 4.08
CA PRO A 219 -29.00 7.57 5.27
C PRO A 219 -29.08 8.36 6.59
N PHE A 220 -28.70 9.64 6.55
CA PHE A 220 -28.72 10.53 7.72
C PHE A 220 -30.03 11.31 7.90
N ARG A 221 -31.04 11.07 7.06
CA ARG A 221 -32.34 11.74 7.12
C ARG A 221 -32.97 11.69 8.51
N GLU A 222 -32.97 10.53 9.16
CA GLU A 222 -33.53 10.32 10.49
C GLU A 222 -32.79 11.12 11.59
N LYS A 223 -31.55 11.51 11.32
CA LYS A 223 -30.70 12.36 12.15
C LYS A 223 -30.71 13.80 11.66
N SER A 224 -31.75 14.21 10.92
CA SER A 224 -31.84 15.58 10.37
C SER A 224 -30.64 15.94 9.46
N GLY A 225 -30.10 14.96 8.79
CA GLY A 225 -28.94 15.10 7.91
C GLY A 225 -27.56 15.08 8.60
N ASP A 226 -27.49 15.08 9.95
CA ASP A 226 -26.22 15.15 10.71
C ASP A 226 -25.42 13.83 10.56
N TRP A 227 -24.16 13.96 10.17
CA TRP A 227 -23.21 12.82 10.11
C TRP A 227 -22.83 12.31 11.50
N GLY A 228 -22.97 13.12 12.55
CA GLY A 228 -22.64 12.77 13.93
C GLY A 228 -21.16 12.69 14.23
N VAL A 229 -20.28 12.82 13.22
CA VAL A 229 -18.83 12.68 13.34
C VAL A 229 -18.11 13.79 12.61
N PHE A 230 -16.89 14.10 13.07
CA PHE A 230 -15.97 14.93 12.31
C PHE A 230 -15.26 14.07 11.25
N ALA A 231 -15.17 14.59 10.03
CA ALA A 231 -14.49 13.94 8.92
C ALA A 231 -13.28 14.77 8.47
N SER A 232 -12.15 14.11 8.27
CA SER A 232 -10.96 14.69 7.64
C SER A 232 -11.09 14.70 6.12
N ILE A 233 -10.18 15.39 5.45
CA ILE A 233 -10.13 15.45 3.99
C ILE A 233 -9.93 14.06 3.33
N LYS A 234 -9.30 13.13 4.03
CA LYS A 234 -9.04 11.75 3.56
C LYS A 234 -10.26 10.85 3.70
N GLU A 235 -11.11 11.13 4.69
CA GLU A 235 -12.30 10.31 4.98
C GLU A 235 -13.47 10.63 4.05
N ILE A 236 -13.54 11.84 3.48
CA ILE A 236 -14.56 12.20 2.49
C ILE A 236 -14.12 11.68 1.11
N ARG A 237 -14.73 10.60 0.66
CA ARG A 237 -14.33 9.90 -0.58
C ARG A 237 -14.68 10.64 -1.86
N ASN A 238 -15.86 11.29 -1.89
CA ASN A 238 -16.30 11.97 -3.11
C ASN A 238 -15.53 13.29 -3.30
N PRO A 239 -14.84 13.49 -4.45
CA PRO A 239 -14.00 14.67 -4.67
C PRO A 239 -14.76 16.00 -4.60
N LYS A 240 -16.00 16.06 -5.17
CA LYS A 240 -16.77 17.29 -5.17
C LYS A 240 -17.34 17.62 -3.79
N LEU A 241 -17.79 16.61 -3.05
CA LEU A 241 -18.25 16.79 -1.68
C LEU A 241 -17.10 17.25 -0.79
N LYS A 242 -15.92 16.66 -0.94
CA LYS A 242 -14.68 17.06 -0.25
C LYS A 242 -14.34 18.54 -0.51
N GLU A 243 -14.26 18.93 -1.77
CA GLU A 243 -13.97 20.31 -2.17
C GLU A 243 -14.93 21.30 -1.51
N VAL A 244 -16.24 21.06 -1.64
CA VAL A 244 -17.26 21.97 -1.09
C VAL A 244 -17.20 21.98 0.43
N SER A 245 -17.11 20.84 1.10
CA SER A 245 -17.09 20.74 2.56
C SER A 245 -15.95 21.54 3.20
N PHE A 246 -14.77 21.51 2.60
CA PHE A 246 -13.58 22.19 3.15
C PHE A 246 -13.46 23.66 2.71
N SER A 247 -14.27 24.11 1.75
CA SER A 247 -14.34 25.51 1.34
C SER A 247 -15.30 26.36 2.20
N LEU A 248 -16.26 25.72 2.88
CA LEU A 248 -17.25 26.40 3.70
C LEU A 248 -16.72 26.75 5.09
N LYS A 249 -17.28 27.81 5.67
CA LYS A 249 -17.07 28.21 7.07
C LYS A 249 -18.07 27.52 7.99
N LYS A 250 -17.78 27.49 9.29
CA LYS A 250 -18.71 27.02 10.31
C LYS A 250 -20.05 27.75 10.21
N GLY A 251 -21.14 26.98 10.17
CA GLY A 251 -22.51 27.50 10.03
C GLY A 251 -22.94 27.74 8.57
N GLU A 252 -22.01 27.75 7.61
CA GLU A 252 -22.31 28.07 6.22
C GLU A 252 -22.99 26.89 5.51
N VAL A 253 -23.95 27.21 4.63
CA VAL A 253 -24.68 26.26 3.79
C VAL A 253 -24.21 26.39 2.34
N SER A 254 -23.95 25.28 1.69
CA SER A 254 -23.54 25.26 0.28
C SER A 254 -24.72 25.61 -0.62
N LYS A 255 -24.44 26.19 -1.81
CA LYS A 255 -25.37 26.12 -2.94
C LYS A 255 -25.58 24.66 -3.34
N PRO A 256 -26.72 24.31 -3.97
CA PRO A 256 -26.93 22.98 -4.52
C PRO A 256 -25.83 22.61 -5.53
N PHE A 257 -25.24 21.43 -5.39
CA PHE A 257 -24.24 20.90 -6.32
C PHE A 257 -24.47 19.42 -6.59
N THR A 258 -23.96 18.92 -7.71
CA THR A 258 -24.13 17.53 -8.10
C THR A 258 -22.97 16.69 -7.64
N VAL A 259 -23.29 15.49 -7.14
CA VAL A 259 -22.35 14.46 -6.74
C VAL A 259 -22.66 13.17 -7.52
N ARG A 260 -21.64 12.51 -8.06
CA ARG A 260 -21.78 11.16 -8.59
C ARG A 260 -21.86 10.18 -7.44
N LEU A 261 -22.91 9.36 -7.42
CA LEU A 261 -23.06 8.36 -6.37
C LEU A 261 -22.00 7.26 -6.55
N LEU A 262 -21.45 6.81 -5.42
CA LEU A 262 -20.47 5.73 -5.37
C LEU A 262 -21.16 4.44 -4.96
N GLU A 263 -20.77 3.33 -5.55
CA GLU A 263 -21.20 1.99 -5.20
C GLU A 263 -20.00 1.18 -4.70
N LYS A 264 -20.22 0.44 -3.61
CA LYS A 264 -19.19 -0.45 -3.05
C LYS A 264 -19.20 -1.75 -3.85
N LYS A 265 -18.03 -2.12 -4.40
CA LYS A 265 -17.81 -3.39 -5.09
C LYS A 265 -17.58 -4.55 -4.11
N PRO A 266 -17.71 -5.80 -4.57
CA PRO A 266 -17.45 -6.98 -3.75
C PRO A 266 -16.01 -7.04 -3.18
N ASP A 267 -15.04 -6.47 -3.88
CA ASP A 267 -13.63 -6.35 -3.45
C ASP A 267 -13.40 -5.25 -2.39
N GLY A 268 -14.48 -4.57 -1.96
CA GLY A 268 -14.44 -3.47 -0.99
C GLY A 268 -14.08 -2.11 -1.59
N SER A 269 -13.68 -2.03 -2.86
CA SER A 269 -13.42 -0.77 -3.56
C SER A 269 -14.71 -0.02 -3.89
N PHE A 270 -14.59 1.28 -4.23
CA PHE A 270 -15.72 2.10 -4.62
C PHE A 270 -15.57 2.56 -6.07
N SER A 271 -16.65 2.45 -6.84
CA SER A 271 -16.72 2.98 -8.19
C SER A 271 -17.86 3.98 -8.36
N ALA A 272 -17.67 4.96 -9.24
CA ALA A 272 -18.71 5.90 -9.58
C ALA A 272 -19.82 5.19 -10.36
N THR A 273 -21.06 5.36 -9.92
CA THR A 273 -22.23 4.94 -10.68
C THR A 273 -22.54 5.98 -11.77
N GLY A 274 -23.35 5.62 -12.76
CA GLY A 274 -23.88 6.60 -13.72
C GLY A 274 -24.91 7.58 -13.10
N LYS A 275 -25.32 7.35 -11.84
CA LYS A 275 -26.33 8.15 -11.14
C LYS A 275 -25.71 9.35 -10.46
N LYS A 276 -26.43 10.48 -10.48
CA LYS A 276 -26.09 11.72 -9.78
C LYS A 276 -27.17 12.05 -8.76
N ALA A 277 -26.75 12.72 -7.70
CA ALA A 277 -27.66 13.32 -6.73
C ALA A 277 -27.29 14.80 -6.52
N TRP A 278 -28.26 15.59 -6.15
CA TRP A 278 -28.08 16.97 -5.71
C TRP A 278 -27.81 16.99 -4.21
N TYR A 279 -26.76 17.69 -3.83
CA TYR A 279 -26.36 17.84 -2.44
C TYR A 279 -26.47 19.31 -2.02
N ILE A 280 -26.95 19.52 -0.81
CA ILE A 280 -26.86 20.77 -0.06
C ILE A 280 -26.23 20.36 1.27
N ILE A 281 -25.11 20.96 1.65
CA ILE A 281 -24.43 20.64 2.90
C ILE A 281 -24.31 21.87 3.78
N LYS A 282 -24.33 21.66 5.09
CA LYS A 282 -24.01 22.65 6.10
C LYS A 282 -22.82 22.17 6.92
N VAL A 283 -21.82 23.02 7.07
CA VAL A 283 -20.73 22.76 8.01
C VAL A 283 -21.19 23.17 9.40
N THR A 284 -21.47 22.20 10.26
CA THR A 284 -21.99 22.47 11.60
C THR A 284 -20.88 22.82 12.58
N ASP A 285 -19.69 22.23 12.39
CA ASP A 285 -18.52 22.52 13.19
C ASP A 285 -17.21 22.27 12.42
N ILE A 286 -16.10 22.87 12.87
CA ILE A 286 -14.77 22.74 12.29
C ILE A 286 -13.78 22.55 13.43
N GLU A 287 -12.98 21.48 13.34
CA GLU A 287 -11.77 21.32 14.13
C GLU A 287 -10.59 21.82 13.29
N GLU A 288 -10.01 22.95 13.71
CA GLU A 288 -8.82 23.48 13.05
C GLU A 288 -7.58 22.67 13.40
N PRO A 289 -6.58 22.58 12.50
CA PRO A 289 -5.34 21.89 12.78
C PRO A 289 -4.65 22.46 14.01
N ARG A 290 -4.33 21.61 14.98
CA ARG A 290 -3.54 21.98 16.16
C ARG A 290 -2.25 21.17 16.23
N LYS A 291 -1.20 21.76 16.78
CA LYS A 291 0.01 21.03 17.11
C LYS A 291 -0.29 20.14 18.32
N LEU A 292 0.02 18.86 18.21
CA LEU A 292 -0.10 17.92 19.31
C LEU A 292 1.01 18.20 20.34
N PRO A 293 0.73 18.30 21.63
CA PRO A 293 1.75 18.42 22.67
C PRO A 293 2.69 17.21 22.63
N ILE A 294 3.96 17.43 22.99
CA ILE A 294 4.98 16.38 22.98
C ILE A 294 4.58 15.17 23.83
N ASP A 295 3.87 15.39 24.92
CA ASP A 295 3.43 14.31 25.82
C ASP A 295 2.40 13.37 25.16
N GLU A 296 1.55 13.90 24.26
CA GLU A 296 0.59 13.08 23.50
C GLU A 296 1.27 12.19 22.46
N VAL A 297 2.45 12.58 21.96
CA VAL A 297 3.16 11.89 20.86
C VAL A 297 4.49 11.28 21.29
N ARG A 298 4.89 11.45 22.55
CA ARG A 298 6.16 10.97 23.10
C ARG A 298 6.43 9.51 22.78
N ALA A 299 5.51 8.62 23.14
CA ALA A 299 5.66 7.18 22.89
C ALA A 299 5.81 6.82 21.42
N GLN A 300 5.10 7.55 20.52
CA GLN A 300 5.25 7.39 19.08
C GLN A 300 6.63 7.84 18.61
N ILE A 301 7.15 8.96 19.12
CA ILE A 301 8.48 9.48 18.79
C ILE A 301 9.55 8.53 19.27
N GLU A 302 9.50 8.07 20.51
CA GLU A 302 10.45 7.12 21.10
C GLU A 302 10.52 5.84 20.25
N LYS A 303 9.35 5.28 19.88
CA LYS A 303 9.27 4.12 19.00
C LYS A 303 9.91 4.39 17.63
N THR A 304 9.67 5.56 17.05
CA THR A 304 10.23 5.93 15.73
C THR A 304 11.74 6.08 15.82
N ILE A 305 12.26 6.77 16.84
CA ILE A 305 13.70 6.92 17.07
C ILE A 305 14.35 5.55 17.29
N ALA A 306 13.78 4.70 18.16
CA ALA A 306 14.28 3.36 18.40
C ALA A 306 14.35 2.54 17.10
N THR A 307 13.28 2.57 16.29
CA THR A 307 13.24 1.87 15.01
C THR A 307 14.31 2.37 14.04
N ASN A 308 14.50 3.68 13.95
CA ASN A 308 15.53 4.28 13.08
C ASN A 308 16.95 3.91 13.53
N LEU A 309 17.20 3.93 14.83
CA LEU A 309 18.49 3.50 15.41
C LEU A 309 18.75 2.01 15.15
N ASP A 310 17.74 1.16 15.37
CA ASP A 310 17.84 -0.28 15.10
C ASP A 310 18.20 -0.53 13.64
N GLN A 311 17.47 0.09 12.72
CA GLN A 311 17.76 -0.03 11.28
C GLN A 311 19.16 0.48 10.92
N HIS A 312 19.59 1.55 11.54
CA HIS A 312 20.95 2.07 11.34
C HIS A 312 22.01 1.09 11.81
N GLU A 313 21.88 0.55 13.03
CA GLU A 313 22.84 -0.42 13.59
C GLU A 313 22.80 -1.76 12.83
N GLN A 314 21.64 -2.19 12.36
CA GLN A 314 21.51 -3.38 11.51
C GLN A 314 22.25 -3.17 10.17
N ARG A 315 22.02 -2.06 9.48
CA ARG A 315 22.73 -1.72 8.22
C ARG A 315 24.23 -1.62 8.41
N LYS A 316 24.66 -0.98 9.48
CA LYS A 316 26.08 -0.85 9.83
C LYS A 316 26.73 -2.21 10.14
N TRP A 317 25.99 -3.10 10.77
CA TRP A 317 26.45 -4.46 11.03
C TRP A 317 26.53 -5.27 9.72
N LEU A 318 25.50 -5.27 8.87
CA LEU A 318 25.51 -5.94 7.57
C LEU A 318 26.64 -5.42 6.68
N ALA A 319 26.87 -4.12 6.65
CA ALA A 319 28.00 -3.54 5.93
C ALA A 319 29.36 -4.03 6.44
N ARG A 320 29.51 -4.31 7.75
CA ARG A 320 30.71 -4.96 8.29
C ARG A 320 30.80 -6.41 7.83
N GLN A 321 29.71 -7.19 7.92
CA GLN A 321 29.73 -8.58 7.45
C GLN A 321 30.08 -8.66 5.95
N LYS A 322 29.55 -7.74 5.12
CA LYS A 322 29.83 -7.66 3.69
C LYS A 322 31.31 -7.36 3.39
N ARG A 323 32.01 -6.64 4.27
CA ARG A 323 33.48 -6.40 4.14
C ARG A 323 34.34 -7.58 4.59
N ASP A 324 33.84 -8.33 5.58
CA ASP A 324 34.58 -9.43 6.20
C ASP A 324 34.41 -10.76 5.44
N ALA A 325 33.42 -10.85 4.52
CA ALA A 325 33.17 -11.99 3.65
C ALA A 325 33.56 -11.67 2.21
N TYR A 326 33.76 -12.72 1.39
CA TYR A 326 33.81 -12.56 -0.05
C TYR A 326 32.40 -12.35 -0.59
N VAL A 327 32.14 -11.20 -1.21
CA VAL A 327 30.86 -10.86 -1.82
C VAL A 327 31.07 -10.32 -3.23
N ASP A 328 30.49 -11.00 -4.22
CA ASP A 328 30.47 -10.58 -5.62
C ASP A 328 29.01 -10.46 -6.08
N ILE A 329 28.59 -9.29 -6.55
CA ILE A 329 27.22 -9.02 -7.03
C ILE A 329 27.31 -8.64 -8.51
N ARG A 330 26.54 -9.33 -9.34
CA ARG A 330 26.46 -9.15 -10.78
C ARG A 330 25.02 -8.87 -11.18
N LEU A 331 24.68 -7.60 -11.29
CA LEU A 331 23.32 -7.23 -11.70
C LEU A 331 23.03 -7.76 -13.12
N PRO A 332 21.80 -8.26 -13.37
CA PRO A 332 21.38 -8.58 -14.73
C PRO A 332 21.40 -7.29 -15.57
N ALA A 333 21.84 -7.39 -16.81
CA ALA A 333 21.76 -6.25 -17.74
C ALA A 333 20.30 -5.92 -18.02
N GLU A 334 20.00 -4.62 -18.16
CA GLU A 334 18.67 -4.14 -18.56
C GLU A 334 18.32 -4.59 -20.01
#